data_c1a7a00f292fc2fced4fc163e2229ee5
#
_entry.id   c1a7a00f292fc2fced4fc163e2229ee5
#
_cell.length_a   1.000
_cell.length_b   1.000
_cell.length_c   1.000
_cell.angle_alpha   90.00
_cell.angle_beta   90.00
_cell.angle_gamma   90.00
#
_symmetry.space_group_name_H-M   'P 1'
#
loop_
_entity.id
_entity.type
_entity.pdbx_description
1 polymer ?
#
loop_
_entity_poly.entity_id
_entity_poly.type
_entity_poly.pdbx_seq_one_letter_code
_entity_poly.pdbx_strand_id
1 'polypeptide(L)'
;MEKFIELGKHIENGINVLEENLSSLWSGIDNVISWTVENMNDFLLSVPFLVVLIVVAFISYYAKTGKKFLTREGLNLGWGLLVFVILGFLLIYGMGYWKEAVQTTTLVIVSAIIALIFGIPLGILTAKNRTADAIIRPILDFMQTMPAFVYLIPAIFFFSVGNTPGVFATVIFSLPPAVRLTSLGIKNVQEDVIEAGRAFGAKENQILFKIQLPLAMPTILAGVNQVILLALSMVVIASMVGARGLGSVVYQSIQQNDIAKGFESGLGIVILAIVLDRITQSLANKKK
;
A
#
# COMPACT_ATOMS: atom_id res chain seq x y z
N MET A 1 -3.83 0.54 -43.19
CA MET A 1 -4.44 1.76 -42.61
C MET A 1 -3.30 2.63 -42.09
N GLU A 2 -3.05 3.75 -42.71
CA GLU A 2 -2.12 4.74 -42.16
C GLU A 2 -2.72 5.32 -40.87
N LYS A 3 -1.89 5.41 -39.81
CA LYS A 3 -2.32 6.00 -38.54
C LYS A 3 -2.36 7.52 -38.69
N PHE A 4 -3.54 8.12 -38.71
CA PHE A 4 -3.73 9.57 -38.77
C PHE A 4 -3.18 10.30 -37.54
N ILE A 5 -3.06 9.63 -36.39
CA ILE A 5 -2.55 10.21 -35.13
C ILE A 5 -1.53 9.25 -34.57
N GLU A 6 -0.27 9.67 -34.46
CA GLU A 6 0.84 8.90 -33.85
C GLU A 6 1.00 9.28 -32.38
N LEU A 7 -0.09 9.17 -31.59
CA LEU A 7 -0.10 9.55 -30.18
C LEU A 7 1.00 8.82 -29.39
N GLY A 8 1.27 7.52 -29.73
CA GLY A 8 2.31 6.74 -29.08
C GLY A 8 3.71 7.35 -29.22
N LYS A 9 4.07 7.85 -30.40
CA LYS A 9 5.37 8.53 -30.61
C LYS A 9 5.51 9.82 -29.82
N HIS A 10 4.42 10.60 -29.68
CA HIS A 10 4.46 11.82 -28.87
C HIS A 10 4.63 11.51 -27.39
N ILE A 11 4.01 10.45 -26.89
CA ILE A 11 4.18 9.98 -25.50
C ILE A 11 5.61 9.45 -25.31
N GLU A 12 6.11 8.64 -26.23
CA GLU A 12 7.47 8.09 -26.20
C GLU A 12 8.52 9.22 -26.17
N ASN A 13 8.40 10.20 -27.06
CA ASN A 13 9.29 11.36 -27.06
C ASN A 13 9.22 12.15 -25.75
N GLY A 14 8.03 12.31 -25.18
CA GLY A 14 7.85 12.96 -23.87
C GLY A 14 8.54 12.19 -22.74
N ILE A 15 8.44 10.86 -22.75
CA ILE A 15 9.09 9.97 -21.75
C ILE A 15 10.61 10.05 -21.91
N ASN A 16 11.14 9.98 -23.16
CA ASN A 16 12.58 10.11 -23.43
C ASN A 16 13.16 11.43 -22.93
N VAL A 17 12.46 12.54 -23.17
CA VAL A 17 12.87 13.87 -22.67
C VAL A 17 12.88 13.90 -21.14
N LEU A 18 11.91 13.25 -20.47
CA LEU A 18 11.87 13.15 -19.01
C LEU A 18 12.99 12.25 -18.49
N GLU A 19 13.33 11.16 -19.17
CA GLU A 19 14.41 10.26 -18.78
C GLU A 19 15.77 10.98 -18.89
N GLU A 20 16.05 11.61 -20.03
CA GLU A 20 17.34 12.29 -20.27
C GLU A 20 17.56 13.47 -19.30
N ASN A 21 16.54 14.32 -19.12
CA ASN A 21 16.68 15.51 -18.29
C ASN A 21 16.64 15.23 -16.78
N LEU A 22 16.03 14.12 -16.34
CA LEU A 22 15.85 13.78 -14.94
C LEU A 22 16.55 12.45 -14.57
N SER A 23 17.53 12.03 -15.35
CA SER A 23 18.27 10.75 -15.14
C SER A 23 18.86 10.63 -13.74
N SER A 24 19.44 11.70 -13.21
CA SER A 24 19.96 11.72 -11.84
C SER A 24 18.86 11.61 -10.76
N LEU A 25 17.66 12.10 -11.04
CA LEU A 25 16.52 11.96 -10.15
C LEU A 25 15.98 10.53 -10.18
N TRP A 26 15.83 9.92 -11.37
CA TRP A 26 15.39 8.54 -11.51
C TRP A 26 16.36 7.56 -10.86
N SER A 27 17.67 7.74 -11.07
CA SER A 27 18.70 6.94 -10.40
C SER A 27 18.72 7.14 -8.88
N GLY A 28 18.45 8.35 -8.40
CA GLY A 28 18.29 8.62 -6.97
C GLY A 28 17.08 7.90 -6.36
N ILE A 29 15.95 7.93 -7.05
CA ILE A 29 14.74 7.20 -6.63
C ILE A 29 14.99 5.69 -6.63
N ASP A 30 15.60 5.17 -7.70
CA ASP A 30 15.95 3.75 -7.81
C ASP A 30 16.84 3.30 -6.65
N ASN A 31 17.91 4.02 -6.38
CA ASN A 31 18.82 3.73 -5.28
C ASN A 31 18.11 3.72 -3.92
N VAL A 32 17.24 4.68 -3.66
CA VAL A 32 16.50 4.77 -2.38
C VAL A 32 15.51 3.62 -2.24
N ILE A 33 14.73 3.31 -3.28
CA ILE A 33 13.75 2.23 -3.25
C ILE A 33 14.44 0.87 -3.15
N SER A 34 15.44 0.60 -4.00
CA SER A 34 16.21 -0.65 -3.98
C SER A 34 16.86 -0.87 -2.63
N TRP A 35 17.57 0.15 -2.11
CA TRP A 35 18.20 0.10 -0.80
C TRP A 35 17.19 -0.20 0.31
N THR A 36 16.02 0.47 0.29
CA THR A 36 14.97 0.26 1.29
C THR A 36 14.41 -1.16 1.23
N VAL A 37 14.10 -1.65 0.02
CA VAL A 37 13.54 -2.99 -0.19
C VAL A 37 14.56 -4.06 0.19
N GLU A 38 15.82 -3.93 -0.22
CA GLU A 38 16.87 -4.91 0.06
C GLU A 38 17.18 -4.96 1.57
N ASN A 39 17.44 -3.82 2.21
CA ASN A 39 17.73 -3.80 3.64
C ASN A 39 16.54 -4.30 4.49
N MET A 40 15.32 -3.96 4.11
CA MET A 40 14.13 -4.45 4.82
C MET A 40 13.96 -5.97 4.63
N ASN A 41 14.21 -6.50 3.43
CA ASN A 41 14.22 -7.94 3.18
C ASN A 41 15.29 -8.65 4.00
N ASP A 42 16.52 -8.15 3.96
CA ASP A 42 17.65 -8.76 4.68
C ASP A 42 17.42 -8.72 6.19
N PHE A 43 16.91 -7.60 6.71
CA PHE A 43 16.54 -7.50 8.11
C PHE A 43 15.46 -8.52 8.49
N LEU A 44 14.36 -8.60 7.76
CA LEU A 44 13.27 -9.53 8.07
C LEU A 44 13.68 -11.00 7.91
N LEU A 45 14.55 -11.31 6.94
CA LEU A 45 15.06 -12.66 6.73
C LEU A 45 16.14 -13.05 7.75
N SER A 46 16.86 -12.08 8.33
CA SER A 46 17.83 -12.33 9.42
C SER A 46 17.15 -12.73 10.73
N VAL A 47 15.89 -12.31 10.91
CA VAL A 47 15.09 -12.63 12.10
C VAL A 47 14.56 -14.07 11.97
N PRO A 48 14.76 -14.96 12.98
CA PRO A 48 14.21 -16.31 12.96
C PRO A 48 12.69 -16.31 12.74
N PHE A 49 12.18 -17.22 11.91
CA PHE A 49 10.75 -17.36 11.61
C PHE A 49 9.86 -17.32 12.85
N LEU A 50 10.23 -18.04 13.91
CA LEU A 50 9.46 -18.09 15.16
C LEU A 50 9.31 -16.71 15.81
N VAL A 51 10.34 -15.87 15.74
CA VAL A 51 10.28 -14.51 16.31
C VAL A 51 9.31 -13.64 15.49
N VAL A 52 9.38 -13.71 14.16
CA VAL A 52 8.44 -12.99 13.28
C VAL A 52 7.00 -13.45 13.54
N LEU A 53 6.79 -14.77 13.64
CA LEU A 53 5.49 -15.35 13.94
C LEU A 53 4.92 -14.83 15.27
N ILE A 54 5.73 -14.83 16.34
CA ILE A 54 5.32 -14.35 17.66
C ILE A 54 4.98 -12.85 17.61
N VAL A 55 5.82 -12.05 16.94
CA VAL A 55 5.62 -10.60 16.82
C VAL A 55 4.34 -10.29 16.05
N VAL A 56 4.12 -10.92 14.89
CA VAL A 56 2.92 -10.71 14.08
C VAL A 56 1.67 -11.19 14.80
N ALA A 57 1.73 -12.36 15.45
CA ALA A 57 0.63 -12.89 16.27
C ALA A 57 0.29 -11.93 17.44
N PHE A 58 1.32 -11.41 18.12
CA PHE A 58 1.14 -10.44 19.20
C PHE A 58 0.53 -9.12 18.69
N ILE A 59 1.06 -8.56 17.60
CA ILE A 59 0.52 -7.34 16.99
C ILE A 59 -0.93 -7.53 16.58
N SER A 60 -1.25 -8.65 15.93
CA SER A 60 -2.60 -8.98 15.46
C SER A 60 -3.58 -9.13 16.63
N TYR A 61 -3.17 -9.82 17.68
CA TYR A 61 -3.96 -10.00 18.89
C TYR A 61 -4.17 -8.67 19.62
N TYR A 62 -3.09 -7.91 19.87
CA TYR A 62 -3.17 -6.60 20.52
C TYR A 62 -3.96 -5.59 19.68
N ALA A 63 -3.83 -5.60 18.37
CA ALA A 63 -4.60 -4.76 17.49
C ALA A 63 -6.10 -4.98 17.69
N LYS A 64 -6.56 -6.21 17.80
CA LYS A 64 -7.97 -6.56 17.95
C LYS A 64 -8.52 -6.38 19.36
N THR A 65 -7.75 -6.65 20.40
CA THR A 65 -8.21 -6.64 21.79
C THR A 65 -8.03 -5.29 22.49
N GLY A 66 -7.04 -4.48 22.07
CA GLY A 66 -6.77 -3.18 22.65
C GLY A 66 -6.50 -3.24 24.15
N LYS A 67 -7.18 -2.36 24.91
CA LYS A 67 -7.07 -2.30 26.39
C LYS A 67 -7.59 -3.56 27.10
N LYS A 68 -8.38 -4.39 26.40
CA LYS A 68 -8.93 -5.64 26.95
C LYS A 68 -7.98 -6.85 26.78
N PHE A 69 -6.74 -6.61 26.40
CA PHE A 69 -5.72 -7.61 26.09
C PHE A 69 -5.59 -8.73 27.13
N LEU A 70 -5.66 -8.41 28.43
CA LEU A 70 -5.52 -9.39 29.52
C LEU A 70 -6.86 -9.85 30.11
N THR A 71 -8.00 -9.48 29.54
CA THR A 71 -9.31 -9.88 30.05
C THR A 71 -9.87 -11.11 29.33
N ARG A 72 -10.76 -11.89 29.99
CA ARG A 72 -11.47 -13.02 29.35
C ARG A 72 -12.23 -12.62 28.09
N GLU A 73 -12.78 -11.39 28.06
CA GLU A 73 -13.44 -10.85 26.87
C GLU A 73 -12.46 -10.63 25.72
N GLY A 74 -11.25 -10.12 26.00
CA GLY A 74 -10.19 -9.96 25.00
C GLY A 74 -9.74 -11.28 24.43
N LEU A 75 -9.57 -12.31 25.26
CA LEU A 75 -9.25 -13.67 24.81
C LEU A 75 -10.29 -14.18 23.80
N ASN A 76 -11.58 -14.07 24.10
CA ASN A 76 -12.64 -14.52 23.20
C ASN A 76 -12.68 -13.70 21.89
N LEU A 77 -12.35 -12.41 21.95
CA LEU A 77 -12.40 -11.52 20.79
C LEU A 77 -11.21 -11.72 19.85
N GLY A 78 -10.01 -11.99 20.38
CA GLY A 78 -8.74 -12.07 19.62
C GLY A 78 -8.36 -13.48 19.16
N TRP A 79 -8.91 -14.51 19.77
CA TRP A 79 -8.49 -15.90 19.57
C TRP A 79 -8.53 -16.37 18.12
N GLY A 80 -9.65 -16.11 17.43
CA GLY A 80 -9.80 -16.55 16.03
C GLY A 80 -8.75 -15.95 15.08
N LEU A 81 -8.40 -14.67 15.27
CA LEU A 81 -7.36 -14.03 14.45
C LEU A 81 -5.97 -14.57 14.81
N LEU A 82 -5.70 -14.79 16.10
CA LEU A 82 -4.43 -15.34 16.56
C LEU A 82 -4.19 -16.75 15.98
N VAL A 83 -5.18 -17.62 16.06
CA VAL A 83 -5.12 -18.97 15.47
C VAL A 83 -4.92 -18.90 13.96
N PHE A 84 -5.66 -18.02 13.27
CA PHE A 84 -5.52 -17.84 11.83
C PHE A 84 -4.10 -17.39 11.44
N VAL A 85 -3.52 -16.43 12.16
CA VAL A 85 -2.15 -15.96 11.92
C VAL A 85 -1.14 -17.09 12.13
N ILE A 86 -1.25 -17.81 13.26
CA ILE A 86 -0.32 -18.91 13.57
C ILE A 86 -0.40 -20.01 12.51
N LEU A 87 -1.60 -20.50 12.21
CA LEU A 87 -1.79 -21.55 11.22
C LEU A 87 -1.41 -21.09 9.81
N GLY A 88 -1.76 -19.87 9.43
CA GLY A 88 -1.43 -19.32 8.12
C GLY A 88 0.08 -19.18 7.89
N PHE A 89 0.81 -18.65 8.88
CA PHE A 89 2.27 -18.51 8.77
C PHE A 89 2.99 -19.86 8.84
N LEU A 90 2.53 -20.80 9.67
CA LEU A 90 3.05 -22.18 9.70
C LEU A 90 2.81 -22.87 8.35
N LEU A 91 1.67 -22.64 7.72
CA LEU A 91 1.38 -23.18 6.39
C LEU A 91 2.31 -22.62 5.33
N ILE A 92 2.51 -21.27 5.29
CA ILE A 92 3.47 -20.63 4.37
C ILE A 92 4.88 -21.19 4.58
N TYR A 93 5.31 -21.35 5.83
CA TYR A 93 6.61 -21.90 6.16
C TYR A 93 6.72 -23.38 5.75
N GLY A 94 5.69 -24.19 6.03
CA GLY A 94 5.62 -25.61 5.67
C GLY A 94 5.60 -25.86 4.17
N MET A 95 5.01 -24.96 3.37
CA MET A 95 5.06 -24.98 1.91
C MET A 95 6.43 -24.53 1.34
N GLY A 96 7.36 -24.00 2.18
CA GLY A 96 8.67 -23.53 1.74
C GLY A 96 8.71 -22.12 1.15
N TYR A 97 7.64 -21.35 1.24
CA TYR A 97 7.51 -19.99 0.63
C TYR A 97 7.77 -18.85 1.62
N TRP A 98 8.49 -19.11 2.71
CA TRP A 98 8.75 -18.06 3.72
C TRP A 98 9.52 -16.86 3.16
N LYS A 99 10.55 -17.12 2.37
CA LYS A 99 11.37 -16.08 1.74
C LYS A 99 10.53 -15.20 0.83
N GLU A 100 9.72 -15.79 -0.01
CA GLU A 100 8.85 -15.12 -0.98
C GLU A 100 7.73 -14.35 -0.25
N ALA A 101 7.22 -14.87 0.86
CA ALA A 101 6.25 -14.16 1.69
C ALA A 101 6.84 -12.90 2.34
N VAL A 102 8.07 -12.96 2.84
CA VAL A 102 8.80 -11.80 3.35
C VAL A 102 9.01 -10.77 2.25
N GLN A 103 9.48 -11.17 1.09
CA GLN A 103 9.69 -10.27 -0.06
C GLN A 103 8.39 -9.58 -0.50
N THR A 104 7.29 -10.33 -0.56
CA THR A 104 5.97 -9.77 -0.86
C THR A 104 5.54 -8.75 0.18
N THR A 105 5.69 -9.10 1.46
CA THR A 105 5.35 -8.21 2.57
C THR A 105 6.15 -6.91 2.53
N THR A 106 7.46 -7.02 2.26
CA THR A 106 8.35 -5.86 2.10
C THR A 106 7.89 -4.96 0.97
N LEU A 107 7.66 -5.52 -0.22
CA LEU A 107 7.21 -4.76 -1.39
C LEU A 107 5.91 -4.01 -1.08
N VAL A 108 4.93 -4.70 -0.49
CA VAL A 108 3.63 -4.10 -0.12
C VAL A 108 3.78 -2.99 0.91
N ILE A 109 4.56 -3.21 1.96
CA ILE A 109 4.75 -2.21 3.02
C ILE A 109 5.48 -0.99 2.49
N VAL A 110 6.57 -1.17 1.73
CA VAL A 110 7.33 -0.06 1.15
C VAL A 110 6.45 0.75 0.20
N SER A 111 5.74 0.08 -0.71
CA SER A 111 4.81 0.74 -1.63
C SER A 111 3.69 1.49 -0.89
N ALA A 112 3.09 0.87 0.12
CA ALA A 112 2.04 1.50 0.90
C ALA A 112 2.54 2.73 1.68
N ILE A 113 3.73 2.66 2.29
CA ILE A 113 4.33 3.80 3.00
C ILE A 113 4.56 4.96 2.04
N ILE A 114 5.16 4.70 0.86
CA ILE A 114 5.40 5.74 -0.14
C ILE A 114 4.07 6.34 -0.63
N ALA A 115 3.08 5.50 -0.95
CA ALA A 115 1.76 5.96 -1.37
C ALA A 115 1.07 6.82 -0.31
N LEU A 116 1.23 6.51 0.98
CA LEU A 116 0.68 7.29 2.09
C LEU A 116 1.44 8.59 2.35
N ILE A 117 2.77 8.60 2.21
CA ILE A 117 3.60 9.81 2.35
C ILE A 117 3.16 10.88 1.34
N PHE A 118 2.82 10.50 0.12
CA PHE A 118 2.31 11.42 -0.89
C PHE A 118 0.77 11.59 -0.81
N GLY A 119 0.04 10.51 -0.58
CA GLY A 119 -1.42 10.49 -0.62
C GLY A 119 -2.08 11.29 0.50
N ILE A 120 -1.57 11.21 1.72
CA ILE A 120 -2.14 11.96 2.85
C ILE A 120 -1.97 13.47 2.67
N PRO A 121 -0.77 14.02 2.38
CA PRO A 121 -0.61 15.46 2.12
C PRO A 121 -1.43 15.96 0.93
N LEU A 122 -1.48 15.21 -0.17
CA LEU A 122 -2.32 15.54 -1.32
C LEU A 122 -3.81 15.53 -0.95
N GLY A 123 -4.25 14.58 -0.11
CA GLY A 123 -5.60 14.52 0.41
C GLY A 123 -5.96 15.71 1.31
N ILE A 124 -5.03 16.17 2.15
CA ILE A 124 -5.18 17.39 2.95
C ILE A 124 -5.30 18.61 2.03
N LEU A 125 -4.44 18.70 1.02
CA LEU A 125 -4.45 19.79 0.04
C LEU A 125 -5.79 19.87 -0.70
N THR A 126 -6.32 18.75 -1.21
CA THR A 126 -7.61 18.68 -1.90
C THR A 126 -8.80 18.95 -0.97
N ALA A 127 -8.66 18.66 0.34
CA ALA A 127 -9.68 19.00 1.31
C ALA A 127 -9.77 20.51 1.57
N LYS A 128 -8.62 21.20 1.56
CA LYS A 128 -8.50 22.62 1.92
C LYS A 128 -8.59 23.57 0.73
N ASN A 129 -8.27 23.12 -0.48
CA ASN A 129 -8.18 23.97 -1.67
C ASN A 129 -9.05 23.45 -2.80
N ARG A 130 -10.10 24.21 -3.17
CA ARG A 130 -11.04 23.86 -4.25
C ARG A 130 -10.35 23.76 -5.62
N THR A 131 -9.37 24.61 -5.90
CA THR A 131 -8.63 24.56 -7.16
C THR A 131 -7.77 23.30 -7.24
N ALA A 132 -7.08 22.94 -6.15
CA ALA A 132 -6.32 21.70 -6.08
C ALA A 132 -7.23 20.47 -6.23
N ASP A 133 -8.42 20.48 -5.60
CA ASP A 133 -9.41 19.40 -5.74
C ASP A 133 -9.88 19.26 -7.20
N ALA A 134 -10.16 20.38 -7.87
CA ALA A 134 -10.61 20.39 -9.26
C ALA A 134 -9.55 19.87 -10.25
N ILE A 135 -8.26 20.03 -9.94
CA ILE A 135 -7.15 19.54 -10.78
C ILE A 135 -6.79 18.08 -10.44
N ILE A 136 -6.63 17.78 -9.15
CA ILE A 136 -6.12 16.48 -8.70
C ILE A 136 -7.18 15.38 -8.89
N ARG A 137 -8.47 15.67 -8.66
CA ARG A 137 -9.53 14.66 -8.75
C ARG A 137 -9.62 14.00 -10.13
N PRO A 138 -9.66 14.73 -11.27
CA PRO A 138 -9.65 14.11 -12.60
C PRO A 138 -8.41 13.25 -12.85
N ILE A 139 -7.24 13.65 -12.34
CA ILE A 139 -6.00 12.86 -12.46
C ILE A 139 -6.15 11.53 -11.72
N LEU A 140 -6.67 11.57 -10.48
CA LEU A 140 -6.93 10.34 -9.72
C LEU A 140 -7.99 9.45 -10.38
N ASP A 141 -9.01 10.05 -11.00
CA ASP A 141 -10.04 9.31 -11.75
C ASP A 141 -9.42 8.61 -12.95
N PHE A 142 -8.58 9.32 -13.72
CA PHE A 142 -7.82 8.74 -14.83
C PHE A 142 -6.92 7.59 -14.36
N MET A 143 -6.17 7.81 -13.26
CA MET A 143 -5.33 6.75 -12.67
C MET A 143 -6.14 5.51 -12.30
N GLN A 144 -7.33 5.61 -11.76
CA GLN A 144 -8.13 4.44 -11.35
C GLN A 144 -8.85 3.73 -12.51
N THR A 145 -9.06 4.41 -13.63
CA THR A 145 -9.69 3.82 -14.82
C THR A 145 -8.68 3.08 -15.71
N MET A 146 -7.39 3.39 -15.59
CA MET A 146 -6.36 2.72 -16.38
C MET A 146 -6.16 1.27 -15.90
N PRO A 147 -6.01 0.30 -16.82
CA PRO A 147 -5.60 -1.05 -16.46
C PRO A 147 -4.24 -1.04 -15.75
N ALA A 148 -4.12 -1.86 -14.69
CA ALA A 148 -2.91 -1.91 -13.85
C ALA A 148 -1.61 -2.17 -14.65
N PHE A 149 -1.68 -2.95 -15.73
CA PHE A 149 -0.55 -3.23 -16.62
C PHE A 149 0.05 -1.99 -17.29
N VAL A 150 -0.77 -0.95 -17.54
CA VAL A 150 -0.31 0.25 -18.23
C VAL A 150 0.76 1.00 -17.41
N TYR A 151 0.70 0.90 -16.08
CA TYR A 151 1.70 1.52 -15.19
C TYR A 151 3.07 0.85 -15.24
N LEU A 152 3.14 -0.40 -15.69
CA LEU A 152 4.41 -1.10 -15.82
C LEU A 152 5.27 -0.53 -16.95
N ILE A 153 4.65 0.02 -18.01
CA ILE A 153 5.36 0.54 -19.18
C ILE A 153 6.32 1.66 -18.77
N PRO A 154 5.85 2.80 -18.20
CA PRO A 154 6.75 3.85 -17.76
C PRO A 154 7.67 3.40 -16.62
N ALA A 155 7.20 2.49 -15.73
CA ALA A 155 8.01 1.97 -14.64
C ALA A 155 9.25 1.23 -15.12
N ILE A 156 9.12 0.35 -16.13
CA ILE A 156 10.27 -0.35 -16.74
C ILE A 156 11.20 0.65 -17.45
N PHE A 157 10.63 1.65 -18.07
CA PHE A 157 11.39 2.63 -18.84
C PHE A 157 12.34 3.41 -17.93
N PHE A 158 11.86 3.89 -16.79
CA PHE A 158 12.65 4.69 -15.85
C PHE A 158 13.58 3.86 -14.95
N PHE A 159 13.21 2.62 -14.61
CA PHE A 159 13.89 1.83 -13.57
C PHE A 159 14.39 0.46 -14.04
N SER A 160 14.29 0.16 -15.33
CA SER A 160 14.62 -1.16 -15.89
C SER A 160 13.80 -2.30 -15.26
N VAL A 161 14.35 -3.49 -15.10
CA VAL A 161 13.67 -4.68 -14.55
C VAL A 161 14.12 -4.92 -13.11
N GLY A 162 13.18 -5.08 -12.17
CA GLY A 162 13.54 -5.33 -10.76
C GLY A 162 12.43 -5.02 -9.77
N ASN A 163 12.81 -4.83 -8.51
CA ASN A 163 11.85 -4.48 -7.46
C ASN A 163 11.33 -3.04 -7.60
N THR A 164 12.20 -2.11 -7.99
CA THR A 164 11.86 -0.67 -8.08
C THR A 164 10.70 -0.37 -9.03
N PRO A 165 10.68 -0.85 -10.29
CA PRO A 165 9.53 -0.62 -11.16
C PRO A 165 8.26 -1.25 -10.61
N GLY A 166 8.34 -2.40 -9.93
CA GLY A 166 7.21 -3.01 -9.23
C GLY A 166 6.65 -2.15 -8.10
N VAL A 167 7.53 -1.59 -7.26
CA VAL A 167 7.16 -0.66 -6.19
C VAL A 167 6.55 0.61 -6.79
N PHE A 168 7.20 1.21 -7.79
CA PHE A 168 6.73 2.45 -8.43
C PHE A 168 5.33 2.30 -9.02
N ALA A 169 5.10 1.26 -9.83
CA ALA A 169 3.78 0.97 -10.40
C ALA A 169 2.73 0.72 -9.30
N THR A 170 3.10 0.01 -8.23
CA THR A 170 2.23 -0.27 -7.09
C THR A 170 1.86 1.01 -6.34
N VAL A 171 2.81 1.93 -6.14
CA VAL A 171 2.57 3.26 -5.53
C VAL A 171 1.56 4.04 -6.33
N ILE A 172 1.76 4.17 -7.64
CA ILE A 172 0.84 4.92 -8.51
C ILE A 172 -0.57 4.32 -8.48
N PHE A 173 -0.68 2.99 -8.55
CA PHE A 173 -1.96 2.29 -8.55
C PHE A 173 -2.72 2.42 -7.21
N SER A 174 -2.01 2.41 -6.09
CA SER A 174 -2.60 2.45 -4.75
C SER A 174 -2.74 3.87 -4.16
N LEU A 175 -2.14 4.90 -4.76
CA LEU A 175 -2.20 6.29 -4.30
C LEU A 175 -3.62 6.89 -4.23
N PRO A 176 -4.51 6.71 -5.22
CA PRO A 176 -5.78 7.41 -5.27
C PRO A 176 -6.67 7.24 -4.05
N PRO A 177 -6.87 6.05 -3.45
CA PRO A 177 -7.68 5.93 -2.24
C PRO A 177 -7.06 6.65 -1.03
N ALA A 178 -5.73 6.73 -0.91
CA ALA A 178 -5.08 7.51 0.14
C ALA A 178 -5.49 8.98 0.07
N VAL A 179 -5.43 9.58 -1.13
CA VAL A 179 -5.83 10.97 -1.35
C VAL A 179 -7.32 11.17 -1.09
N ARG A 180 -8.18 10.34 -1.70
CA ARG A 180 -9.63 10.50 -1.64
C ARG A 180 -10.18 10.31 -0.23
N LEU A 181 -9.76 9.27 0.48
CA LEU A 181 -10.27 8.99 1.82
C LEU A 181 -9.72 9.97 2.85
N THR A 182 -8.51 10.49 2.67
CA THR A 182 -8.00 11.60 3.49
C THR A 182 -8.83 12.88 3.26
N SER A 183 -9.06 13.25 2.00
CA SER A 183 -9.88 14.42 1.66
C SER A 183 -11.31 14.29 2.19
N LEU A 184 -11.92 13.13 1.97
CA LEU A 184 -13.28 12.84 2.43
C LEU A 184 -13.39 12.91 3.95
N GLY A 185 -12.44 12.28 4.67
CA GLY A 185 -12.43 12.29 6.11
C GLY A 185 -12.37 13.70 6.69
N ILE A 186 -11.55 14.58 6.10
CA ILE A 186 -11.43 15.98 6.54
C ILE A 186 -12.69 16.78 6.20
N LYS A 187 -13.25 16.59 5.00
CA LYS A 187 -14.48 17.30 4.56
C LYS A 187 -15.72 16.88 5.34
N ASN A 188 -15.76 15.68 5.88
CA ASN A 188 -16.90 15.13 6.64
C ASN A 188 -16.87 15.54 8.12
N VAL A 189 -15.88 16.30 8.60
CA VAL A 189 -15.90 16.83 9.97
C VAL A 189 -17.03 17.86 10.09
N GLN A 190 -17.88 17.71 11.11
CA GLN A 190 -19.04 18.56 11.35
C GLN A 190 -18.63 20.04 11.45
N GLU A 191 -19.35 20.89 10.74
CA GLU A 191 -19.04 22.32 10.64
C GLU A 191 -19.14 23.02 12.01
N ASP A 192 -20.13 22.61 12.83
CA ASP A 192 -20.30 23.13 14.19
C ASP A 192 -19.05 22.97 15.07
N VAL A 193 -18.32 21.86 14.91
CA VAL A 193 -17.07 21.61 15.66
C VAL A 193 -15.95 22.53 15.17
N ILE A 194 -15.92 22.82 13.86
CA ILE A 194 -14.95 23.73 13.25
C ILE A 194 -15.24 25.17 13.68
N GLU A 195 -16.52 25.59 13.66
CA GLU A 195 -16.96 26.90 14.10
C GLU A 195 -16.69 27.14 15.58
N ALA A 196 -16.98 26.15 16.42
CA ALA A 196 -16.62 26.21 17.84
C ALA A 196 -15.10 26.41 18.02
N GLY A 197 -14.27 25.68 17.26
CA GLY A 197 -12.82 25.88 17.30
C GLY A 197 -12.40 27.31 16.92
N ARG A 198 -13.05 27.91 15.91
CA ARG A 198 -12.80 29.29 15.50
C ARG A 198 -13.28 30.30 16.57
N ALA A 199 -14.43 30.04 17.18
CA ALA A 199 -14.96 30.90 18.27
C ALA A 199 -14.03 30.96 19.48
N PHE A 200 -13.29 29.86 19.75
CA PHE A 200 -12.23 29.82 20.79
C PHE A 200 -10.88 30.37 20.31
N GLY A 201 -10.81 30.99 19.12
CA GLY A 201 -9.60 31.64 18.63
C GLY A 201 -8.56 30.68 18.01
N ALA A 202 -8.94 29.45 17.66
CA ALA A 202 -8.03 28.51 17.02
C ALA A 202 -7.69 28.95 15.58
N LYS A 203 -6.39 28.96 15.24
CA LYS A 203 -5.91 29.22 13.87
C LYS A 203 -6.24 28.04 12.96
N GLU A 204 -6.34 28.25 11.64
CA GLU A 204 -6.68 27.20 10.66
C GLU A 204 -5.78 25.96 10.75
N ASN A 205 -4.48 26.14 10.99
CA ASN A 205 -3.57 25.01 11.22
C ASN A 205 -3.89 24.23 12.51
N GLN A 206 -4.34 24.94 13.57
CA GLN A 206 -4.74 24.27 14.82
C GLN A 206 -6.05 23.51 14.61
N ILE A 207 -6.99 24.06 13.85
CA ILE A 207 -8.22 23.37 13.47
C ILE A 207 -7.89 22.11 12.67
N LEU A 208 -7.01 22.19 11.68
CA LEU A 208 -6.61 21.04 10.90
C LEU A 208 -5.97 19.93 11.76
N PHE A 209 -4.91 20.26 12.49
CA PHE A 209 -4.12 19.23 13.19
C PHE A 209 -4.74 18.76 14.52
N LYS A 210 -5.49 19.63 15.23
CA LYS A 210 -6.04 19.31 16.55
C LYS A 210 -7.51 18.87 16.52
N ILE A 211 -8.26 19.21 15.46
CA ILE A 211 -9.69 18.92 15.34
C ILE A 211 -9.95 18.00 14.14
N GLN A 212 -9.68 18.49 12.92
CA GLN A 212 -10.08 17.79 11.71
C GLN A 212 -9.34 16.46 11.53
N LEU A 213 -8.01 16.44 11.59
CA LEU A 213 -7.24 15.22 11.40
C LEU A 213 -7.56 14.13 12.46
N PRO A 214 -7.66 14.43 13.76
CA PRO A 214 -8.06 13.42 14.74
C PRO A 214 -9.47 12.85 14.50
N LEU A 215 -10.43 13.69 14.10
CA LEU A 215 -11.79 13.25 13.78
C LEU A 215 -11.89 12.51 12.43
N ALA A 216 -11.04 12.87 11.47
CA ALA A 216 -10.92 12.21 10.16
C ALA A 216 -10.17 10.86 10.23
N MET A 217 -9.45 10.59 11.31
CA MET A 217 -8.55 9.43 11.42
C MET A 217 -9.21 8.08 11.08
N PRO A 218 -10.45 7.77 11.49
CA PRO A 218 -11.09 6.51 11.10
C PRO A 218 -11.23 6.36 9.57
N THR A 219 -11.57 7.44 8.87
CA THR A 219 -11.69 7.45 7.40
C THR A 219 -10.32 7.38 6.73
N ILE A 220 -9.31 8.07 7.27
CA ILE A 220 -7.93 8.00 6.78
C ILE A 220 -7.39 6.58 6.94
N LEU A 221 -7.62 5.92 8.07
CA LEU A 221 -7.19 4.53 8.30
C LEU A 221 -7.92 3.54 7.38
N ALA A 222 -9.17 3.79 7.01
CA ALA A 222 -9.84 3.04 5.95
C ALA A 222 -9.12 3.21 4.60
N GLY A 223 -8.60 4.41 4.33
CA GLY A 223 -7.73 4.68 3.17
C GLY A 223 -6.43 3.89 3.23
N VAL A 224 -5.76 3.87 4.37
CA VAL A 224 -4.55 3.05 4.59
C VAL A 224 -4.81 1.58 4.29
N ASN A 225 -5.93 1.04 4.80
CA ASN A 225 -6.31 -0.34 4.54
C ASN A 225 -6.50 -0.60 3.04
N GLN A 226 -7.18 0.30 2.35
CA GLN A 226 -7.42 0.15 0.91
C GLN A 226 -6.14 0.24 0.08
N VAL A 227 -5.18 1.11 0.46
CA VAL A 227 -3.84 1.18 -0.14
C VAL A 227 -3.14 -0.17 -0.03
N ILE A 228 -3.13 -0.80 1.15
CA ILE A 228 -2.46 -2.09 1.38
C ILE A 228 -3.12 -3.20 0.54
N LEU A 229 -4.44 -3.25 0.47
CA LEU A 229 -5.16 -4.25 -0.34
C LEU A 229 -4.87 -4.09 -1.84
N LEU A 230 -4.83 -2.85 -2.33
CA LEU A 230 -4.46 -2.58 -3.72
C LEU A 230 -2.98 -2.91 -3.99
N ALA A 231 -2.08 -2.60 -3.06
CA ALA A 231 -0.67 -2.97 -3.18
C ALA A 231 -0.50 -4.51 -3.25
N LEU A 232 -1.24 -5.27 -2.44
CA LEU A 232 -1.27 -6.74 -2.52
C LEU A 232 -1.81 -7.24 -3.86
N SER A 233 -2.83 -6.59 -4.40
CA SER A 233 -3.38 -6.95 -5.71
C SER A 233 -2.37 -6.74 -6.85
N MET A 234 -1.43 -5.81 -6.69
CA MET A 234 -0.37 -5.53 -7.66
C MET A 234 0.80 -6.52 -7.62
N VAL A 235 0.93 -7.34 -6.58
CA VAL A 235 2.12 -8.20 -6.37
C VAL A 235 2.40 -9.13 -7.55
N VAL A 236 1.37 -9.75 -8.12
CA VAL A 236 1.52 -10.65 -9.29
C VAL A 236 1.87 -9.84 -10.54
N ILE A 237 1.23 -8.68 -10.73
CA ILE A 237 1.48 -7.79 -11.86
C ILE A 237 2.89 -7.21 -11.78
N ALA A 238 3.33 -6.76 -10.60
CA ALA A 238 4.68 -6.26 -10.35
C ALA A 238 5.76 -7.32 -10.63
N SER A 239 5.44 -8.60 -10.44
CA SER A 239 6.38 -9.69 -10.74
C SER A 239 6.69 -9.85 -12.23
N MET A 240 5.80 -9.38 -13.12
CA MET A 240 6.05 -9.38 -14.57
C MET A 240 7.19 -8.43 -14.97
N VAL A 241 7.50 -7.47 -14.14
CA VAL A 241 8.64 -6.54 -14.32
C VAL A 241 9.82 -6.87 -13.41
N GLY A 242 9.86 -8.08 -12.87
CA GLY A 242 11.00 -8.60 -12.10
C GLY A 242 10.92 -8.39 -10.60
N ALA A 243 9.81 -7.91 -10.04
CA ALA A 243 9.62 -7.85 -8.60
C ALA A 243 9.57 -9.25 -8.00
N ARG A 244 10.33 -9.46 -6.92
CA ARG A 244 10.46 -10.75 -6.23
C ARG A 244 9.34 -10.95 -5.21
N GLY A 245 9.05 -12.22 -4.88
CA GLY A 245 8.09 -12.62 -3.86
C GLY A 245 7.10 -13.68 -4.33
N LEU A 246 6.02 -13.90 -3.58
CA LEU A 246 4.98 -14.88 -3.93
C LEU A 246 4.34 -14.62 -5.29
N GLY A 247 4.21 -13.33 -5.68
CA GLY A 247 3.72 -12.96 -7.01
C GLY A 247 4.58 -13.53 -8.13
N SER A 248 5.90 -13.54 -7.98
CA SER A 248 6.80 -14.13 -8.97
C SER A 248 6.66 -15.65 -9.08
N VAL A 249 6.34 -16.32 -7.97
CA VAL A 249 6.05 -17.76 -7.97
C VAL A 249 4.74 -18.05 -8.69
N VAL A 250 3.67 -17.26 -8.42
CA VAL A 250 2.39 -17.36 -9.15
C VAL A 250 2.62 -17.14 -10.65
N TYR A 251 3.35 -16.08 -11.02
CA TYR A 251 3.61 -15.77 -12.42
C TYR A 251 4.39 -16.89 -13.13
N GLN A 252 5.43 -17.42 -12.49
CA GLN A 252 6.20 -18.56 -13.03
C GLN A 252 5.33 -19.82 -13.16
N SER A 253 4.46 -20.10 -12.19
CA SER A 253 3.59 -21.27 -12.24
C SER A 253 2.59 -21.20 -13.40
N ILE A 254 2.10 -20.01 -13.73
CA ILE A 254 1.26 -19.78 -14.92
C ILE A 254 2.04 -20.10 -16.19
N GLN A 255 3.28 -19.63 -16.29
CA GLN A 255 4.13 -19.88 -17.47
C GLN A 255 4.51 -21.35 -17.63
N GLN A 256 4.71 -22.07 -16.50
CA GLN A 256 5.10 -23.49 -16.49
C GLN A 256 3.88 -24.43 -16.47
N ASN A 257 2.66 -23.89 -16.42
CA ASN A 257 1.41 -24.64 -16.23
C ASN A 257 1.42 -25.55 -14.99
N ASP A 258 2.06 -25.09 -13.90
CA ASP A 258 2.16 -25.79 -12.62
C ASP A 258 1.06 -25.32 -11.69
N ILE A 259 -0.07 -26.05 -11.68
CA ILE A 259 -1.27 -25.70 -10.90
C ILE A 259 -0.98 -25.79 -9.40
N ALA A 260 -0.20 -26.79 -8.94
CA ALA A 260 0.07 -26.99 -7.53
C ALA A 260 0.85 -25.80 -6.95
N LYS A 261 1.95 -25.43 -7.60
CA LYS A 261 2.79 -24.30 -7.22
C LYS A 261 2.05 -22.97 -7.27
N GLY A 262 1.19 -22.78 -8.29
CA GLY A 262 0.36 -21.59 -8.43
C GLY A 262 -0.69 -21.47 -7.32
N PHE A 263 -1.33 -22.58 -6.93
CA PHE A 263 -2.30 -22.59 -5.85
C PHE A 263 -1.64 -22.32 -4.49
N GLU A 264 -0.52 -22.97 -4.17
CA GLU A 264 0.19 -22.80 -2.92
C GLU A 264 0.68 -21.35 -2.72
N SER A 265 1.32 -20.78 -3.75
CA SER A 265 1.80 -19.39 -3.70
C SER A 265 0.66 -18.37 -3.66
N GLY A 266 -0.42 -18.61 -4.39
CA GLY A 266 -1.64 -17.81 -4.34
C GLY A 266 -2.29 -17.85 -2.96
N LEU A 267 -2.36 -19.01 -2.32
CA LEU A 267 -2.86 -19.16 -0.95
C LEU A 267 -2.00 -18.35 0.03
N GLY A 268 -0.67 -18.35 -0.14
CA GLY A 268 0.25 -17.52 0.63
C GLY A 268 -0.09 -16.02 0.54
N ILE A 269 -0.39 -15.51 -0.67
CA ILE A 269 -0.81 -14.11 -0.86
C ILE A 269 -2.13 -13.83 -0.13
N VAL A 270 -3.11 -14.74 -0.21
CA VAL A 270 -4.41 -14.59 0.48
C VAL A 270 -4.23 -14.55 2.00
N ILE A 271 -3.38 -15.41 2.56
CA ILE A 271 -3.08 -15.40 4.00
C ILE A 271 -2.47 -14.04 4.42
N LEU A 272 -1.47 -13.56 3.69
CA LEU A 272 -0.87 -12.25 3.96
C LEU A 272 -1.90 -11.12 3.85
N ALA A 273 -2.75 -11.16 2.83
CA ALA A 273 -3.81 -10.16 2.63
C ALA A 273 -4.77 -10.10 3.81
N ILE A 274 -5.26 -11.25 4.28
CA ILE A 274 -6.18 -11.32 5.43
C ILE A 274 -5.49 -10.82 6.70
N VAL A 275 -4.24 -11.20 6.94
CA VAL A 275 -3.49 -10.77 8.14
C VAL A 275 -3.29 -9.26 8.14
N LEU A 276 -2.81 -8.67 7.04
CA LEU A 276 -2.59 -7.23 6.91
C LEU A 276 -3.91 -6.45 7.00
N ASP A 277 -4.96 -6.91 6.34
CA ASP A 277 -6.31 -6.32 6.42
C ASP A 277 -6.83 -6.29 7.86
N ARG A 278 -6.75 -7.39 8.58
CA ARG A 278 -7.24 -7.47 9.97
C ARG A 278 -6.43 -6.61 10.93
N ILE A 279 -5.13 -6.50 10.75
CA ILE A 279 -4.29 -5.62 11.57
C ILE A 279 -4.69 -4.15 11.32
N THR A 280 -4.80 -3.73 10.08
CA THR A 280 -5.11 -2.34 9.71
C THR A 280 -6.54 -1.93 10.10
N GLN A 281 -7.54 -2.79 9.86
CA GLN A 281 -8.92 -2.54 10.30
C GLN A 281 -9.03 -2.42 11.82
N SER A 282 -8.28 -3.23 12.56
CA SER A 282 -8.29 -3.18 14.01
C SER A 282 -7.73 -1.88 14.57
N LEU A 283 -6.74 -1.30 13.89
CA LEU A 283 -6.19 0.02 14.24
C LEU A 283 -7.20 1.15 13.98
N ALA A 284 -8.00 1.02 12.91
CA ALA A 284 -9.06 1.98 12.58
C ALA A 284 -10.19 1.99 13.62
N ASN A 285 -10.57 0.83 14.13
CA ASN A 285 -11.69 0.69 15.10
C ASN A 285 -11.33 1.08 16.55
N LYS A 286 -10.05 1.18 16.90
CA LYS A 286 -9.62 1.57 18.27
C LYS A 286 -9.85 3.04 18.63
N LYS A 287 -10.14 3.90 17.67
CA LYS A 287 -10.34 5.35 17.88
C LYS A 287 -11.82 5.76 17.91
N LYS A 288 -12.73 4.80 17.90
CA LYS A 288 -14.12 5.01 18.34
C LYS A 288 -14.23 4.68 19.83
#